data_a0149e0f4ef50f145d56f1403a7f84c0
#
_entry.id   a0149e0f4ef50f145d56f1403a7f84c0
#
_cell.length_a   1.000
_cell.length_b   1.000
_cell.length_c   1.000
_cell.angle_alpha   90.00
_cell.angle_beta   90.00
_cell.angle_gamma   90.00
#
_symmetry.space_group_name_H-M   'P 1'
#
loop_
_entity.id
_entity.type
_entity.pdbx_description
1 polymer ?
#
loop_
_entity_poly.entity_id
_entity_poly.type
_entity_poly.pdbx_seq_one_letter_code
_entity_poly.pdbx_strand_id
1 'polypeptide(L)'
;MNDALNDSGINTLGKKDSVGDGEHVVSSIFKLTSFYNAEGTQVRNRINSVPGFSRTFPDNNDVQLVSANKYGVKPVENREDAENRKKELVFVGANPYYFIDPLRSSIPYLVPRAAVLLNDIGRAYYDSLRIKNIPLHQIIVTSVLRSKEDVMKLRNYNGNATENSCHLYGTTFDVCYNRYKTINKLDGSKGRMVRNDTLKWVLSEVLRDMRENNRCYVKYEVKQGCFHITVR
;
A
#
# COMPACT_ATOMS: atom_id res chain seq x y z
N MET A 1 70.60 -18.89 30.50
CA MET A 1 71.03 -18.09 29.36
C MET A 1 69.76 -17.78 28.61
N ASN A 2 69.14 -16.72 28.96
CA ASN A 2 69.18 -15.37 28.42
C ASN A 2 68.67 -15.41 26.97
N ASP A 3 67.75 -14.70 26.48
CA ASP A 3 67.18 -13.39 26.87
C ASP A 3 65.90 -13.14 26.11
N ALA A 4 65.06 -12.45 26.84
CA ALA A 4 64.54 -11.14 26.55
C ALA A 4 63.51 -11.01 25.42
N LEU A 5 62.40 -10.93 25.84
CA LEU A 5 61.22 -10.10 25.48
C LEU A 5 61.55 -8.80 24.77
N ASN A 6 60.79 -8.50 23.76
CA ASN A 6 60.51 -7.13 23.41
C ASN A 6 59.02 -6.94 23.08
N ASP A 7 58.43 -6.16 23.93
CA ASP A 7 57.13 -5.59 23.87
C ASP A 7 57.06 -4.56 22.75
N SER A 8 56.11 -4.68 21.83
CA SER A 8 55.79 -3.60 20.93
C SER A 8 54.29 -3.42 20.90
N GLY A 9 53.88 -2.33 21.54
CA GLY A 9 52.53 -1.90 21.71
C GLY A 9 51.78 -1.77 20.38
N ILE A 10 50.63 -2.39 20.32
CA ILE A 10 49.66 -2.19 19.27
C ILE A 10 48.85 -0.93 19.61
N ASN A 11 49.14 0.14 18.90
CA ASN A 11 48.36 1.34 18.85
C ASN A 11 47.01 1.01 18.18
N THR A 12 45.96 0.84 18.99
CA THR A 12 44.60 0.83 18.49
C THR A 12 44.17 2.25 18.16
N LEU A 13 44.39 2.64 16.92
CA LEU A 13 43.70 3.76 16.31
C LEU A 13 42.21 3.41 16.19
N GLY A 14 41.42 3.94 17.09
CA GLY A 14 40.00 3.93 17.00
C GLY A 14 39.53 4.69 15.75
N LYS A 15 39.13 3.96 14.71
CA LYS A 15 38.29 4.48 13.67
C LYS A 15 36.89 4.69 14.30
N LYS A 16 36.51 5.92 14.48
CA LYS A 16 35.12 6.32 14.60
C LYS A 16 34.50 6.07 13.24
N ASP A 17 33.90 4.91 13.05
CA ASP A 17 32.99 4.69 11.94
C ASP A 17 31.74 5.53 12.22
N SER A 18 31.45 6.39 11.26
CA SER A 18 30.31 7.27 11.25
C SER A 18 29.01 6.45 11.15
N VAL A 19 28.39 6.19 12.28
CA VAL A 19 27.04 5.56 12.38
C VAL A 19 25.95 6.60 12.08
N GLY A 20 26.17 7.50 11.11
CA GLY A 20 25.25 8.60 10.85
C GLY A 20 24.20 8.31 9.78
N ASP A 21 24.54 7.54 8.76
CA ASP A 21 23.64 7.42 7.58
C ASP A 21 22.63 6.27 7.71
N GLY A 22 22.92 5.22 8.44
CA GLY A 22 22.03 4.08 8.64
C GLY A 22 20.79 4.40 9.49
N GLU A 23 20.95 5.16 10.56
CA GLU A 23 19.83 5.58 11.43
C GLU A 23 18.91 6.58 10.74
N HIS A 24 19.43 7.48 9.89
CA HIS A 24 18.61 8.42 9.14
C HIS A 24 17.78 7.73 8.04
N VAL A 25 18.31 6.72 7.38
CA VAL A 25 17.60 5.96 6.35
C VAL A 25 16.52 5.07 6.98
N VAL A 26 16.83 4.40 8.08
CA VAL A 26 15.87 3.58 8.84
C VAL A 26 14.76 4.46 9.43
N SER A 27 15.10 5.63 10.00
CA SER A 27 14.12 6.60 10.51
C SER A 27 13.21 7.15 9.44
N SER A 28 13.69 7.36 8.21
CA SER A 28 12.85 7.84 7.11
C SER A 28 11.91 6.78 6.56
N ILE A 29 12.30 5.50 6.61
CA ILE A 29 11.45 4.37 6.19
C ILE A 29 10.39 4.05 7.26
N PHE A 30 10.67 4.25 8.54
CA PHE A 30 9.77 3.99 9.65
C PHE A 30 9.04 5.21 10.21
N LYS A 31 9.11 6.36 9.57
CA LYS A 31 8.28 7.53 9.91
C LYS A 31 6.77 7.32 9.67
N LEU A 32 6.41 6.19 9.13
CA LEU A 32 5.05 5.65 9.09
C LEU A 32 4.69 5.12 10.47
N THR A 33 4.20 5.95 11.35
CA THR A 33 3.72 5.64 12.70
C THR A 33 4.73 4.91 13.61
N SER A 34 5.25 5.59 14.58
CA SER A 34 6.01 4.98 15.67
C SER A 34 5.05 4.10 16.49
N PHE A 35 5.01 2.80 16.22
CA PHE A 35 4.17 1.84 16.94
C PHE A 35 4.69 1.48 18.32
N TYR A 36 5.96 1.77 18.56
CA TYR A 36 6.63 1.53 19.81
C TYR A 36 7.44 2.78 20.19
N ASN A 37 7.50 3.07 21.47
CA ASN A 37 8.40 4.09 22.01
C ASN A 37 9.85 3.56 22.07
N ALA A 38 10.78 4.41 22.54
CA ALA A 38 12.18 4.05 22.67
C ALA A 38 12.43 2.84 23.60
N GLU A 39 11.52 2.61 24.55
CA GLU A 39 11.55 1.51 25.51
C GLU A 39 10.93 0.21 24.96
N GLY A 40 10.49 0.19 23.71
CA GLY A 40 9.83 -0.96 23.08
C GLY A 40 8.39 -1.19 23.52
N THR A 41 7.78 -0.24 24.24
CA THR A 41 6.38 -0.31 24.67
C THR A 41 5.46 0.16 23.56
N GLN A 42 4.38 -0.58 23.33
CA GLN A 42 3.39 -0.23 22.31
C GLN A 42 2.71 1.11 22.64
N VAL A 43 2.79 2.06 21.72
CA VAL A 43 2.13 3.36 21.84
C VAL A 43 0.71 3.28 21.30
N ARG A 44 -0.27 3.61 22.14
CA ARG A 44 -1.69 3.71 21.72
C ARG A 44 -1.94 5.10 21.13
N ASN A 45 -2.01 5.16 19.82
CA ASN A 45 -2.30 6.40 19.12
C ASN A 45 -3.81 6.57 18.88
N ARG A 46 -4.30 7.80 19.01
CA ARG A 46 -5.63 8.16 18.51
C ARG A 46 -5.60 8.19 16.97
N ILE A 47 -6.78 8.05 16.36
CA ILE A 47 -6.92 8.23 14.90
C ILE A 47 -6.56 9.69 14.58
N ASN A 48 -5.57 9.86 13.71
CA ASN A 48 -5.17 11.18 13.22
C ASN A 48 -6.03 11.54 12.02
N SER A 49 -7.15 12.19 12.28
CA SER A 49 -8.14 12.54 11.26
C SER A 49 -7.55 13.44 10.18
N VAL A 50 -7.85 13.14 8.93
CA VAL A 50 -7.52 14.02 7.80
C VAL A 50 -8.49 15.22 7.75
N PRO A 51 -8.06 16.41 7.28
CA PRO A 51 -8.91 17.60 7.25
C PRO A 51 -10.17 17.47 6.39
N GLY A 52 -10.17 16.57 5.44
CA GLY A 52 -11.27 16.24 4.53
C GLY A 52 -10.75 15.34 3.42
N PHE A 53 -11.51 14.31 3.08
CA PHE A 53 -11.03 13.28 2.14
C PHE A 53 -10.66 13.86 0.77
N SER A 54 -11.52 14.69 0.16
CA SER A 54 -11.26 15.29 -1.15
C SER A 54 -10.07 16.26 -1.14
N ARG A 55 -9.84 16.96 -0.02
CA ARG A 55 -8.68 17.86 0.14
C ARG A 55 -7.40 17.09 0.33
N THR A 56 -7.45 16.01 1.11
CA THR A 56 -6.27 15.18 1.41
C THR A 56 -5.87 14.31 0.24
N PHE A 57 -6.83 13.88 -0.57
CA PHE A 57 -6.65 12.97 -1.71
C PHE A 57 -7.15 13.60 -3.02
N PRO A 58 -6.48 14.66 -3.51
CA PRO A 58 -6.94 15.44 -4.65
C PRO A 58 -6.39 14.96 -5.99
N ASP A 59 -5.56 13.91 -6.03
CA ASP A 59 -4.75 13.59 -7.19
C ASP A 59 -5.62 13.18 -8.38
N ASN A 60 -5.68 14.03 -9.37
CA ASN A 60 -6.51 13.84 -10.56
C ASN A 60 -5.96 12.72 -11.46
N ASN A 61 -6.82 12.20 -12.34
CA ASN A 61 -6.47 11.12 -13.26
C ASN A 61 -5.25 11.46 -14.14
N ASP A 62 -5.11 12.71 -14.59
CA ASP A 62 -4.01 13.11 -15.48
C ASP A 62 -2.63 12.94 -14.82
N VAL A 63 -2.50 13.36 -13.54
CA VAL A 63 -1.26 13.17 -12.78
C VAL A 63 -0.97 11.70 -12.56
N GLN A 64 -2.00 10.91 -12.26
CA GLN A 64 -1.87 9.48 -12.07
C GLN A 64 -1.51 8.76 -13.37
N LEU A 65 -2.05 9.20 -14.51
CA LEU A 65 -1.78 8.63 -15.82
C LEU A 65 -0.31 8.81 -16.24
N VAL A 66 0.31 9.95 -15.91
CA VAL A 66 1.75 10.16 -16.14
C VAL A 66 2.57 9.11 -15.39
N SER A 67 2.25 8.85 -14.13
CA SER A 67 2.93 7.82 -13.33
C SER A 67 2.64 6.41 -13.88
N ALA A 68 1.40 6.15 -14.25
CA ALA A 68 0.97 4.87 -14.81
C ALA A 68 1.73 4.52 -16.09
N ASN A 69 1.87 5.48 -17.00
CA ASN A 69 2.68 5.30 -18.22
C ASN A 69 4.15 5.07 -17.93
N LYS A 70 4.70 5.76 -16.93
CA LYS A 70 6.13 5.68 -16.60
C LYS A 70 6.52 4.34 -15.97
N TYR A 71 5.70 3.81 -15.09
CA TYR A 71 6.03 2.65 -14.25
C TYR A 71 5.23 1.40 -14.58
N GLY A 72 4.29 1.51 -15.50
CA GLY A 72 3.41 0.43 -15.89
C GLY A 72 3.92 -0.40 -17.05
N VAL A 73 3.11 -1.37 -17.40
CA VAL A 73 3.30 -2.21 -18.59
C VAL A 73 2.46 -1.68 -19.76
N LYS A 74 2.75 -2.12 -20.96
CA LYS A 74 1.84 -1.90 -22.10
C LYS A 74 0.49 -2.51 -21.77
N PRO A 75 -0.64 -1.82 -22.08
CA PRO A 75 -1.96 -2.35 -21.83
C PRO A 75 -2.15 -3.76 -22.40
N VAL A 76 -2.66 -4.67 -21.56
CA VAL A 76 -2.96 -6.05 -21.96
C VAL A 76 -4.26 -6.09 -22.78
N GLU A 77 -4.33 -6.99 -23.74
CA GLU A 77 -5.52 -7.10 -24.60
C GLU A 77 -6.70 -7.74 -23.84
N ASN A 78 -6.44 -8.85 -23.12
CA ASN A 78 -7.44 -9.64 -22.41
C ASN A 78 -6.82 -10.36 -21.20
N ARG A 79 -7.57 -11.26 -20.54
CA ARG A 79 -7.10 -12.03 -19.37
C ARG A 79 -5.95 -12.96 -19.71
N GLU A 80 -6.00 -13.64 -20.84
CA GLU A 80 -4.97 -14.58 -21.26
C GLU A 80 -3.62 -13.88 -21.48
N ASP A 81 -3.64 -12.70 -22.13
CA ASP A 81 -2.45 -11.88 -22.29
C ASP A 81 -1.85 -11.47 -20.94
N ALA A 82 -2.68 -11.09 -19.95
CA ALA A 82 -2.22 -10.77 -18.61
C ALA A 82 -1.55 -11.99 -17.93
N GLU A 83 -2.15 -13.17 -18.06
CA GLU A 83 -1.63 -14.41 -17.47
C GLU A 83 -0.32 -14.85 -18.10
N ASN A 84 -0.11 -14.57 -19.38
CA ASN A 84 1.12 -14.88 -20.11
C ASN A 84 2.27 -13.92 -19.76
N ARG A 85 1.98 -12.75 -19.18
CA ARG A 85 2.98 -11.70 -18.86
C ARG A 85 3.52 -11.77 -17.43
N LYS A 86 3.73 -12.97 -16.89
CA LYS A 86 4.22 -13.22 -15.51
C LYS A 86 5.62 -12.66 -15.23
N LYS A 87 6.38 -12.25 -16.23
CA LYS A 87 7.67 -11.56 -16.05
C LYS A 87 7.50 -10.08 -15.67
N GLU A 88 6.34 -9.50 -15.98
CA GLU A 88 6.05 -8.08 -15.78
C GLU A 88 4.96 -7.86 -14.72
N LEU A 89 4.09 -8.85 -14.52
CA LEU A 89 2.90 -8.77 -13.68
C LEU A 89 2.94 -9.81 -12.55
N VAL A 90 2.56 -9.38 -11.36
CA VAL A 90 2.47 -10.19 -10.15
C VAL A 90 1.01 -10.47 -9.84
N PHE A 91 0.68 -11.74 -9.58
CA PHE A 91 -0.63 -12.11 -9.09
C PHE A 91 -0.85 -11.61 -7.66
N VAL A 92 -1.94 -10.89 -7.43
CA VAL A 92 -2.29 -10.28 -6.13
C VAL A 92 -3.57 -10.85 -5.52
N GLY A 93 -4.13 -11.91 -6.10
CA GLY A 93 -5.43 -12.47 -5.73
C GLY A 93 -5.50 -13.12 -4.34
N ALA A 94 -4.37 -13.42 -3.70
CA ALA A 94 -4.31 -14.03 -2.38
C ALA A 94 -3.28 -13.32 -1.50
N ASN A 95 -3.75 -12.73 -0.39
CA ASN A 95 -2.89 -12.01 0.55
C ASN A 95 -3.54 -11.93 1.94
N PRO A 96 -2.77 -12.07 3.04
CA PRO A 96 -3.33 -12.00 4.40
C PRO A 96 -3.78 -10.59 4.82
N TYR A 97 -3.27 -9.53 4.20
CA TYR A 97 -3.49 -8.14 4.64
C TYR A 97 -4.65 -7.45 3.94
N TYR A 98 -5.10 -7.97 2.82
CA TYR A 98 -6.25 -7.43 2.08
C TYR A 98 -7.08 -8.55 1.47
N PHE A 99 -8.29 -8.22 1.12
CA PHE A 99 -9.22 -9.09 0.40
C PHE A 99 -9.49 -8.51 -0.98
N ILE A 100 -9.50 -9.35 -1.99
CA ILE A 100 -9.94 -8.94 -3.33
C ILE A 100 -11.36 -9.42 -3.55
N ASP A 101 -12.26 -8.49 -3.84
CA ASP A 101 -13.63 -8.79 -4.25
C ASP A 101 -13.62 -9.60 -5.57
N PRO A 102 -14.68 -10.36 -5.87
CA PRO A 102 -14.86 -10.98 -7.18
C PRO A 102 -14.77 -9.92 -8.30
N LEU A 103 -13.71 -9.99 -9.09
CA LEU A 103 -13.41 -9.02 -10.13
C LEU A 103 -14.17 -9.37 -11.42
N ARG A 104 -15.12 -8.50 -11.82
CA ARG A 104 -15.88 -8.68 -13.08
C ARG A 104 -15.23 -7.98 -14.27
N SER A 105 -14.60 -6.83 -14.03
CA SER A 105 -14.04 -5.94 -15.05
C SER A 105 -12.60 -5.54 -14.72
N SER A 106 -11.87 -6.43 -14.08
CA SER A 106 -10.43 -6.31 -13.86
C SER A 106 -9.81 -7.67 -13.54
N ILE A 107 -8.50 -7.75 -13.56
CA ILE A 107 -7.72 -8.98 -13.49
C ILE A 107 -6.78 -8.87 -12.29
N PRO A 108 -6.64 -9.89 -11.40
CA PRO A 108 -5.90 -9.79 -10.15
C PRO A 108 -4.38 -9.76 -10.34
N TYR A 109 -3.90 -8.86 -11.17
CA TYR A 109 -2.49 -8.64 -11.45
C TYR A 109 -2.12 -7.17 -11.30
N LEU A 110 -0.90 -6.91 -10.84
CA LEU A 110 -0.29 -5.59 -10.78
C LEU A 110 1.19 -5.69 -11.18
N VAL A 111 1.79 -4.58 -11.58
CA VAL A 111 3.26 -4.51 -11.68
C VAL A 111 3.87 -4.72 -10.28
N PRO A 112 5.10 -5.27 -10.18
CA PRO A 112 5.72 -5.57 -8.87
C PRO A 112 5.70 -4.38 -7.90
N ARG A 113 5.99 -3.18 -8.38
CA ARG A 113 5.99 -1.95 -7.57
C ARG A 113 4.62 -1.65 -6.95
N ALA A 114 3.55 -1.83 -7.70
CA ALA A 114 2.18 -1.61 -7.22
C ALA A 114 1.71 -2.73 -6.29
N ALA A 115 2.12 -3.98 -6.53
CA ALA A 115 1.86 -5.10 -5.64
C ALA A 115 2.53 -4.91 -4.27
N VAL A 116 3.78 -4.44 -4.23
CA VAL A 116 4.47 -4.08 -2.98
C VAL A 116 3.74 -2.95 -2.25
N LEU A 117 3.35 -1.89 -2.97
CA LEU A 117 2.59 -0.78 -2.36
C LEU A 117 1.28 -1.25 -1.74
N LEU A 118 0.50 -2.07 -2.45
CA LEU A 118 -0.77 -2.61 -1.94
C LEU A 118 -0.55 -3.45 -0.68
N ASN A 119 0.49 -4.28 -0.66
CA ASN A 119 0.87 -5.08 0.51
C ASN A 119 1.27 -4.19 1.70
N ASP A 120 2.07 -3.15 1.46
CA ASP A 120 2.50 -2.22 2.50
C ASP A 120 1.32 -1.43 3.09
N ILE A 121 0.38 -0.99 2.25
CA ILE A 121 -0.87 -0.35 2.72
C ILE A 121 -1.65 -1.29 3.63
N GLY A 122 -1.82 -2.55 3.22
CA GLY A 122 -2.55 -3.55 4.01
C GLY A 122 -1.88 -3.84 5.35
N ARG A 123 -0.55 -3.97 5.37
CA ARG A 123 0.24 -4.16 6.61
C ARG A 123 0.13 -2.95 7.53
N ALA A 124 0.40 -1.75 7.01
CA ALA A 124 0.32 -0.51 7.79
C ALA A 124 -1.09 -0.30 8.36
N TYR A 125 -2.12 -0.68 7.60
CA TYR A 125 -3.50 -0.65 8.09
C TYR A 125 -3.73 -1.60 9.28
N TYR A 126 -3.22 -2.84 9.21
CA TYR A 126 -3.28 -3.79 10.32
C TYR A 126 -2.55 -3.27 11.56
N ASP A 127 -1.35 -2.75 11.37
CA ASP A 127 -0.56 -2.20 12.46
C ASP A 127 -1.26 -0.99 13.08
N SER A 128 -1.87 -0.12 12.27
CA SER A 128 -2.65 1.01 12.75
C SER A 128 -3.90 0.58 13.54
N LEU A 129 -4.60 -0.46 13.11
CA LEU A 129 -5.73 -1.02 13.86
C LEU A 129 -5.28 -1.58 15.22
N ARG A 130 -4.19 -2.35 15.24
CA ARG A 130 -3.65 -2.94 16.48
C ARG A 130 -3.29 -1.87 17.52
N ILE A 131 -2.56 -0.85 17.10
CA ILE A 131 -2.12 0.24 17.98
C ILE A 131 -3.28 1.03 18.58
N LYS A 132 -4.36 1.16 17.81
CA LYS A 132 -5.59 1.83 18.22
C LYS A 132 -6.54 0.91 19.02
N ASN A 133 -6.12 -0.35 19.27
CA ASN A 133 -6.93 -1.38 19.89
C ASN A 133 -8.27 -1.62 19.17
N ILE A 134 -8.24 -1.53 17.84
CA ILE A 134 -9.36 -1.80 16.97
C ILE A 134 -9.22 -3.23 16.42
N PRO A 135 -10.27 -4.05 16.43
CA PRO A 135 -10.24 -5.39 15.85
C PRO A 135 -9.79 -5.39 14.39
N LEU A 136 -9.04 -6.41 13.99
CA LEU A 136 -8.52 -6.52 12.63
C LEU A 136 -9.62 -6.66 11.59
N HIS A 137 -9.50 -5.85 10.55
CA HIS A 137 -10.33 -5.87 9.36
C HIS A 137 -9.43 -5.77 8.14
N GLN A 138 -9.71 -6.54 7.10
CA GLN A 138 -9.03 -6.39 5.81
C GLN A 138 -9.65 -5.24 5.02
N ILE A 139 -8.81 -4.45 4.37
CA ILE A 139 -9.24 -3.58 3.28
C ILE A 139 -9.74 -4.43 2.12
N ILE A 140 -10.72 -3.92 1.37
CA ILE A 140 -11.28 -4.62 0.21
C ILE A 140 -10.82 -3.91 -1.06
N VAL A 141 -10.14 -4.65 -1.92
CA VAL A 141 -9.73 -4.19 -3.26
C VAL A 141 -10.82 -4.53 -4.25
N THR A 142 -11.31 -3.54 -4.97
CA THR A 142 -12.46 -3.65 -5.87
C THR A 142 -12.09 -3.57 -7.34
N SER A 143 -10.92 -3.08 -7.67
CA SER A 143 -10.39 -3.03 -9.04
C SER A 143 -8.86 -3.03 -9.02
N VAL A 144 -8.27 -3.65 -10.03
CA VAL A 144 -6.82 -3.74 -10.25
C VAL A 144 -6.53 -3.58 -11.75
N LEU A 145 -5.64 -4.38 -12.36
CA LEU A 145 -5.38 -4.32 -13.79
C LEU A 145 -6.68 -4.48 -14.60
N ARG A 146 -6.87 -3.63 -15.60
CA ARG A 146 -7.91 -3.77 -16.61
C ARG A 146 -7.28 -4.07 -17.96
N SER A 147 -7.88 -4.98 -18.71
CA SER A 147 -7.53 -5.18 -20.12
C SER A 147 -8.23 -4.14 -21.01
N LYS A 148 -7.78 -4.03 -22.25
CA LYS A 148 -8.49 -3.22 -23.26
C LYS A 148 -9.94 -3.72 -23.46
N GLU A 149 -10.12 -5.04 -23.43
CA GLU A 149 -11.44 -5.65 -23.51
C GLU A 149 -12.36 -5.23 -22.35
N ASP A 150 -11.83 -5.21 -21.09
CA ASP A 150 -12.57 -4.75 -19.92
C ASP A 150 -12.98 -3.28 -20.04
N VAL A 151 -12.08 -2.42 -20.53
CA VAL A 151 -12.37 -0.99 -20.72
C VAL A 151 -13.43 -0.79 -21.79
N MET A 152 -13.36 -1.52 -22.90
CA MET A 152 -14.40 -1.48 -23.95
C MET A 152 -15.77 -1.92 -23.42
N LYS A 153 -15.83 -3.02 -22.67
CA LYS A 153 -17.07 -3.48 -22.02
C LYS A 153 -17.63 -2.43 -21.07
N LEU A 154 -16.80 -1.81 -20.24
CA LEU A 154 -17.24 -0.77 -19.31
C LEU A 154 -17.81 0.45 -20.03
N ARG A 155 -17.23 0.86 -21.15
CA ARG A 155 -17.73 1.98 -21.97
C ARG A 155 -19.08 1.71 -22.57
N ASN A 156 -19.34 0.49 -22.98
CA ASN A 156 -20.65 0.09 -23.51
C ASN A 156 -21.79 0.25 -22.47
N TYR A 157 -21.46 0.10 -21.17
CA TYR A 157 -22.41 0.31 -20.06
C TYR A 157 -22.39 1.74 -19.50
N ASN A 158 -21.27 2.42 -19.63
CA ASN A 158 -21.08 3.76 -19.07
C ASN A 158 -20.24 4.62 -20.04
N GLY A 159 -20.92 5.39 -20.88
CA GLY A 159 -20.31 6.26 -21.89
C GLY A 159 -19.33 7.32 -21.32
N ASN A 160 -19.30 7.52 -19.99
CA ASN A 160 -18.35 8.40 -19.32
C ASN A 160 -17.06 7.67 -18.89
N ALA A 161 -16.92 6.35 -19.11
CA ALA A 161 -15.70 5.64 -18.82
C ALA A 161 -14.61 6.09 -19.80
N THR A 162 -13.49 6.58 -19.25
CA THR A 162 -12.35 7.06 -20.05
C THR A 162 -11.61 5.92 -20.74
N GLU A 163 -11.18 6.12 -21.97
CA GLU A 163 -10.26 5.21 -22.67
C GLU A 163 -8.88 5.18 -22.00
N ASN A 164 -8.49 6.31 -21.40
CA ASN A 164 -7.20 6.49 -20.73
C ASN A 164 -7.29 6.14 -19.25
N SER A 165 -7.61 4.88 -18.94
CA SER A 165 -7.66 4.40 -17.57
C SER A 165 -6.27 4.06 -17.04
N CYS A 166 -5.90 4.58 -15.86
CA CYS A 166 -4.64 4.22 -15.19
C CYS A 166 -4.55 2.71 -14.88
N HIS A 167 -5.69 2.02 -14.74
CA HIS A 167 -5.74 0.58 -14.53
C HIS A 167 -5.20 -0.26 -15.68
N LEU A 168 -5.15 0.29 -16.91
CA LEU A 168 -4.60 -0.41 -18.07
C LEU A 168 -3.12 -0.77 -17.93
N TYR A 169 -2.40 -0.04 -17.08
CA TYR A 169 -0.94 -0.13 -16.94
C TYR A 169 -0.50 -1.03 -15.78
N GLY A 170 -1.43 -1.58 -15.01
CA GLY A 170 -1.13 -2.44 -13.84
C GLY A 170 -0.51 -1.71 -12.64
N THR A 171 -0.51 -0.39 -12.65
CA THR A 171 0.05 0.47 -11.59
C THR A 171 -0.98 0.94 -10.58
N THR A 172 -2.25 0.66 -10.83
CA THR A 172 -3.40 1.28 -10.17
C THR A 172 -4.34 0.24 -9.60
N PHE A 173 -4.86 0.52 -8.41
CA PHE A 173 -5.88 -0.29 -7.76
C PHE A 173 -6.85 0.58 -6.96
N ASP A 174 -8.09 0.09 -6.81
CA ASP A 174 -9.14 0.75 -6.05
C ASP A 174 -9.36 0.02 -4.72
N VAL A 175 -9.39 0.76 -3.62
CA VAL A 175 -9.70 0.25 -2.28
C VAL A 175 -11.01 0.84 -1.81
N CYS A 176 -11.97 -0.04 -1.53
CA CYS A 176 -13.28 0.35 -1.00
C CYS A 176 -13.13 1.00 0.38
N TYR A 177 -13.86 2.09 0.63
CA TYR A 177 -13.90 2.73 1.95
C TYR A 177 -15.25 2.59 2.66
N ASN A 178 -16.22 1.96 2.01
CA ASN A 178 -17.58 1.76 2.56
C ASN A 178 -17.77 0.37 3.17
N ARG A 179 -16.85 -0.55 2.93
CA ARG A 179 -16.91 -1.94 3.38
C ARG A 179 -15.52 -2.43 3.75
N TYR A 180 -15.47 -3.29 4.76
CA TYR A 180 -14.24 -3.97 5.21
C TYR A 180 -14.59 -5.40 5.57
N LYS A 181 -13.63 -6.31 5.43
CA LYS A 181 -13.82 -7.71 5.80
C LYS A 181 -13.34 -7.94 7.22
N THR A 182 -14.25 -8.23 8.12
CA THR A 182 -13.93 -8.60 9.50
C THR A 182 -13.14 -9.90 9.53
N ILE A 183 -12.08 -9.95 10.31
CA ILE A 183 -11.30 -11.16 10.53
C ILE A 183 -11.90 -11.92 11.71
N ASN A 184 -12.14 -13.21 11.53
CA ASN A 184 -12.58 -14.10 12.59
C ASN A 184 -11.43 -14.40 13.55
N LYS A 185 -11.76 -14.76 14.77
CA LYS A 185 -10.78 -15.19 15.77
C LYS A 185 -10.19 -16.57 15.39
N LEU A 186 -9.11 -16.93 16.05
CA LEU A 186 -8.42 -18.21 15.81
C LEU A 186 -9.32 -19.45 16.13
N ASP A 187 -10.28 -19.28 17.03
CA ASP A 187 -11.27 -20.30 17.38
C ASP A 187 -12.41 -20.43 16.36
N GLY A 188 -12.35 -19.67 15.26
CA GLY A 188 -13.38 -19.62 14.22
C GLY A 188 -14.58 -18.73 14.55
N SER A 189 -14.67 -18.19 15.76
CA SER A 189 -15.77 -17.27 16.12
C SER A 189 -15.66 -15.96 15.36
N LYS A 190 -16.83 -15.33 15.12
CA LYS A 190 -16.89 -14.05 14.42
C LYS A 190 -16.13 -12.97 15.17
N GLY A 191 -15.27 -12.27 14.48
CA GLY A 191 -14.64 -11.05 14.98
C GLY A 191 -15.66 -9.96 15.27
N ARG A 192 -15.36 -9.07 16.21
CA ARG A 192 -16.20 -7.91 16.50
C ARG A 192 -16.21 -6.94 15.33
N MET A 193 -17.37 -6.64 14.80
CA MET A 193 -17.53 -5.63 13.75
C MET A 193 -17.26 -4.22 14.28
N VAL A 194 -16.67 -3.41 13.45
CA VAL A 194 -16.41 -1.99 13.70
C VAL A 194 -17.12 -1.16 12.62
N ARG A 195 -17.58 0.04 12.97
CA ARG A 195 -18.23 0.95 12.03
C ARG A 195 -17.29 1.27 10.86
N ASN A 196 -17.80 1.24 9.64
CA ASN A 196 -17.04 1.54 8.44
C ASN A 196 -16.40 2.94 8.48
N ASP A 197 -17.07 3.92 9.08
CA ASP A 197 -16.52 5.26 9.24
C ASP A 197 -15.21 5.26 10.05
N THR A 198 -15.17 4.53 11.17
CA THR A 198 -13.95 4.38 11.98
C THR A 198 -12.82 3.75 11.15
N LEU A 199 -13.13 2.68 10.45
CA LEU A 199 -12.17 1.96 9.60
C LEU A 199 -11.68 2.83 8.43
N LYS A 200 -12.58 3.63 7.83
CA LYS A 200 -12.24 4.61 6.79
C LYS A 200 -11.25 5.67 7.31
N TRP A 201 -11.46 6.18 8.53
CA TRP A 201 -10.55 7.15 9.12
C TRP A 201 -9.14 6.55 9.33
N VAL A 202 -9.04 5.32 9.84
CA VAL A 202 -7.75 4.64 9.99
C VAL A 202 -7.08 4.41 8.62
N LEU A 203 -7.84 3.95 7.62
CA LEU A 203 -7.31 3.78 6.26
C LEU A 203 -6.83 5.11 5.66
N SER A 204 -7.57 6.20 5.89
CA SER A 204 -7.18 7.51 5.37
C SER A 204 -5.90 8.06 6.00
N GLU A 205 -5.64 7.76 7.27
CA GLU A 205 -4.37 8.06 7.94
C GLU A 205 -3.21 7.35 7.24
N VAL A 206 -3.34 6.05 7.00
CA VAL A 206 -2.33 5.25 6.29
C VAL A 206 -2.09 5.77 4.86
N LEU A 207 -3.16 6.04 4.12
CA LEU A 207 -3.04 6.53 2.74
C LEU A 207 -2.43 7.93 2.66
N ARG A 208 -2.74 8.81 3.63
CA ARG A 208 -2.09 10.11 3.73
C ARG A 208 -0.58 9.94 3.92
N ASP A 209 -0.17 9.11 4.86
CA ASP A 209 1.24 8.87 5.14
C ASP A 209 1.96 8.29 3.92
N MET A 210 1.36 7.32 3.21
CA MET A 210 1.92 6.78 1.96
C MET A 210 2.06 7.86 0.88
N ARG A 211 1.06 8.74 0.75
CA ARG A 211 1.07 9.83 -0.23
C ARG A 211 2.11 10.89 0.10
N GLU A 212 2.21 11.33 1.35
CA GLU A 212 3.18 12.31 1.84
C GLU A 212 4.63 11.80 1.70
N ASN A 213 4.83 10.49 1.86
CA ASN A 213 6.11 9.82 1.59
C ASN A 213 6.36 9.53 0.09
N ASN A 214 5.61 10.13 -0.80
CA ASN A 214 5.77 9.99 -2.25
C ASN A 214 5.69 8.54 -2.78
N ARG A 215 4.98 7.64 -2.06
CA ARG A 215 4.79 6.24 -2.47
C ARG A 215 3.69 6.10 -3.52
N CYS A 216 2.67 6.95 -3.45
CA CYS A 216 1.52 6.88 -4.35
C CYS A 216 0.85 8.23 -4.56
N TYR A 217 0.02 8.28 -5.58
CA TYR A 217 -1.06 9.24 -5.76
C TYR A 217 -2.36 8.61 -5.24
N VAL A 218 -3.22 9.43 -4.66
CA VAL A 218 -4.52 8.96 -4.13
C VAL A 218 -5.62 9.96 -4.50
N LYS A 219 -6.71 9.44 -5.07
CA LYS A 219 -7.93 10.22 -5.33
C LYS A 219 -9.09 9.62 -4.55
N TYR A 220 -9.86 10.49 -3.92
CA TYR A 220 -11.09 10.12 -3.24
C TYR A 220 -12.26 10.10 -4.24
N GLU A 221 -12.72 8.90 -4.61
CA GLU A 221 -13.79 8.70 -5.59
C GLU A 221 -15.15 8.54 -4.90
N VAL A 222 -15.90 9.65 -4.76
CA VAL A 222 -17.18 9.67 -4.05
C VAL A 222 -18.21 8.76 -4.69
N LYS A 223 -18.37 8.84 -6.01
CA LYS A 223 -19.37 8.06 -6.75
C LYS A 223 -19.10 6.55 -6.75
N GLN A 224 -17.84 6.16 -6.71
CA GLN A 224 -17.42 4.76 -6.74
C GLN A 224 -17.23 4.17 -5.35
N GLY A 225 -17.18 4.99 -4.31
CA GLY A 225 -17.00 4.55 -2.93
C GLY A 225 -15.62 3.96 -2.65
N CYS A 226 -14.59 4.42 -3.35
CA CYS A 226 -13.21 3.92 -3.23
C CYS A 226 -12.18 5.03 -3.17
N PHE A 227 -10.99 4.67 -2.67
CA PHE A 227 -9.76 5.39 -2.93
C PHE A 227 -9.11 4.79 -4.18
N HIS A 228 -8.90 5.63 -5.19
CA HIS A 228 -8.20 5.28 -6.42
C HIS A 228 -6.71 5.59 -6.25
N ILE A 229 -5.87 4.57 -6.31
CA ILE A 229 -4.47 4.63 -5.87
C ILE A 229 -3.56 4.20 -7.00
N THR A 230 -2.62 5.06 -7.40
CA THR A 230 -1.59 4.77 -8.40
C THR A 230 -0.20 4.86 -7.77
N VAL A 231 0.65 3.86 -7.97
CA VAL A 231 2.03 3.85 -7.48
C VAL A 231 2.86 4.97 -8.12
N ARG A 232 3.83 5.48 -7.33
CA ARG A 232 4.73 6.57 -7.72
C ARG A 232 6.14 6.11 -7.94
#